data_eea24e6d5b2e075e1f9f841145c3189c
#
_entry.id   eea24e6d5b2e075e1f9f841145c3189c
#
_cell.length_a   1.000
_cell.length_b   1.000
_cell.length_c   1.000
_cell.angle_alpha   90.00
_cell.angle_beta   90.00
_cell.angle_gamma   90.00
#
_symmetry.space_group_name_H-M   'P 1'
#
loop_
_entity.id
_entity.type
_entity.pdbx_description
1 polymer ?
#
loop_
_entity_poly.entity_id
_entity_poly.type
_entity_poly.pdbx_seq_one_letter_code
_entity_poly.pdbx_strand_id
1 'polypeptide(L)'
;SEDGNLQELSFDKKILYREKNQTGSIRLRSKPAVYANSQAVKWGSTDENVVTWDPVYGLLAKKPGRATIYAEIMGKRAECEVVVTGEEDVVEYSYDTEHAQTIFDEVNRLRVANGVEPFVWKEEDALYASKVRAGIYEKNGDPIYDNIETRCLENESTQDVQIDCRTGLDHVEDYLLDAMMQDSSCLMQLMKQTDEPLTAGCAVVVKTVDGRVENRTLVFTIGPSESELGQYTQQERKEYW
;
A
#
# COMPACT_ATOMS: atom_id res chain seq x y z
N SER A 1 2.81 56.04 -10.56
CA SER A 1 2.94 54.68 -11.01
C SER A 1 2.60 53.74 -9.88
N GLU A 2 1.34 53.34 -9.85
CA GLU A 2 0.85 52.33 -8.91
C GLU A 2 1.19 50.97 -9.51
N ASP A 3 2.05 50.60 -9.21
CA ASP A 3 3.10 49.70 -9.11
C ASP A 3 2.64 48.27 -9.10
N GLY A 4 3.23 47.49 -9.93
CA GLY A 4 3.13 46.07 -10.11
C GLY A 4 3.12 45.20 -8.83
N ASN A 5 2.80 45.76 -7.67
CA ASN A 5 2.70 45.03 -6.41
C ASN A 5 1.33 44.38 -6.26
N LEU A 6 1.35 43.11 -5.79
CA LEU A 6 0.11 42.40 -5.50
C LEU A 6 -0.70 43.09 -4.38
N GLN A 7 -1.89 43.58 -4.72
CA GLN A 7 -2.80 44.25 -3.79
C GLN A 7 -3.81 43.31 -3.18
N GLU A 8 -4.38 42.41 -4.00
CA GLU A 8 -5.43 41.49 -3.57
C GLU A 8 -5.19 40.11 -4.15
N LEU A 9 -5.48 39.07 -3.35
CA LEU A 9 -5.52 37.69 -3.74
C LEU A 9 -6.73 37.01 -3.12
N SER A 10 -7.59 36.40 -3.93
CA SER A 10 -8.81 35.73 -3.46
C SER A 10 -9.26 34.64 -4.40
N PHE A 11 -10.03 33.70 -3.87
CA PHE A 11 -10.76 32.75 -4.71
C PHE A 11 -12.16 33.29 -5.04
N ASP A 12 -12.71 32.81 -6.16
CA ASP A 12 -14.10 33.09 -6.57
C ASP A 12 -15.14 32.47 -5.63
N LYS A 13 -14.72 31.51 -4.80
CA LYS A 13 -15.54 30.83 -3.79
C LYS A 13 -14.78 30.77 -2.46
N LYS A 14 -15.50 31.02 -1.36
CA LYS A 14 -14.96 30.89 0.00
C LYS A 14 -15.19 29.50 0.58
N ILE A 15 -16.23 28.82 0.12
CA ILE A 15 -16.60 27.47 0.52
C ILE A 15 -17.12 26.69 -0.69
N LEU A 16 -16.77 25.41 -0.73
CA LEU A 16 -17.19 24.49 -1.77
C LEU A 16 -17.62 23.16 -1.13
N TYR A 17 -18.80 22.69 -1.52
CA TYR A 17 -19.34 21.39 -1.10
C TYR A 17 -19.17 20.38 -2.22
N ARG A 18 -18.61 19.23 -1.91
CA ARG A 18 -18.45 18.10 -2.84
C ARG A 18 -18.73 16.78 -2.15
N GLU A 19 -19.27 15.84 -2.89
CA GLU A 19 -19.33 14.47 -2.43
C GLU A 19 -17.98 13.78 -2.65
N LYS A 20 -17.69 12.77 -1.85
CA LYS A 20 -16.51 11.93 -1.98
C LYS A 20 -16.37 11.44 -3.44
N ASN A 21 -15.15 11.48 -3.96
CA ASN A 21 -14.75 11.13 -5.33
C ASN A 21 -15.18 12.13 -6.41
N GLN A 22 -15.84 13.21 -6.07
CA GLN A 22 -16.11 14.28 -7.02
C GLN A 22 -14.91 15.21 -7.19
N THR A 23 -14.76 15.72 -8.39
CA THR A 23 -13.83 16.80 -8.72
C THR A 23 -14.50 18.16 -8.57
N GLY A 24 -13.72 19.22 -8.56
CA GLY A 24 -14.23 20.58 -8.52
C GLY A 24 -13.19 21.57 -9.01
N SER A 25 -13.64 22.81 -9.20
CA SER A 25 -12.77 23.91 -9.59
C SER A 25 -13.00 25.13 -8.73
N ILE A 26 -11.91 25.81 -8.42
CA ILE A 26 -11.91 27.14 -7.81
C ILE A 26 -10.99 28.03 -8.64
N ARG A 27 -11.36 29.29 -8.78
CA ARG A 27 -10.61 30.25 -9.57
C ARG A 27 -9.90 31.25 -8.67
N LEU A 28 -8.58 31.32 -8.83
CA LEU A 28 -7.80 32.36 -8.17
C LEU A 28 -7.92 33.67 -8.93
N ARG A 29 -8.09 34.74 -8.18
CA ARG A 29 -8.15 36.12 -8.67
C ARG A 29 -7.15 36.98 -7.94
N SER A 30 -6.57 37.92 -8.63
CA SER A 30 -5.63 38.89 -8.07
C SER A 30 -5.79 40.26 -8.63
N LYS A 31 -5.27 41.26 -7.91
CA LYS A 31 -5.06 42.60 -8.41
C LYS A 31 -3.60 43.00 -8.22
N PRO A 32 -2.86 43.25 -9.29
CA PRO A 32 -3.19 43.03 -10.71
C PRO A 32 -3.47 41.59 -11.08
N ALA A 33 -4.28 41.40 -12.13
CA ALA A 33 -4.77 40.07 -12.54
C ALA A 33 -3.66 39.07 -12.97
N VAL A 34 -2.53 39.58 -13.37
CA VAL A 34 -1.39 38.77 -13.84
C VAL A 34 -0.87 37.80 -12.79
N TYR A 35 -0.97 38.10 -11.52
CA TYR A 35 -0.45 37.28 -10.44
C TYR A 35 -1.21 35.96 -10.26
N ALA A 36 -2.51 35.92 -10.52
CA ALA A 36 -3.33 34.73 -10.39
C ALA A 36 -2.91 33.60 -11.34
N ASN A 37 -2.27 33.94 -12.46
CA ASN A 37 -1.79 33.01 -13.47
C ASN A 37 -0.28 32.74 -13.39
N SER A 38 0.39 33.31 -12.39
CA SER A 38 1.84 33.13 -12.23
C SER A 38 2.18 31.70 -11.78
N GLN A 39 3.24 31.16 -12.36
CA GLN A 39 3.82 29.88 -11.90
C GLN A 39 4.43 29.96 -10.50
N ALA A 40 4.64 31.16 -9.99
CA ALA A 40 5.12 31.39 -8.62
C ALA A 40 4.03 31.15 -7.55
N VAL A 41 2.77 31.00 -7.94
CA VAL A 41 1.68 30.67 -7.01
C VAL A 41 1.91 29.26 -6.45
N LYS A 42 1.96 29.16 -5.12
CA LYS A 42 2.02 27.90 -4.40
C LYS A 42 0.63 27.49 -3.96
N TRP A 43 0.20 26.34 -4.44
CA TRP A 43 -1.06 25.72 -4.07
C TRP A 43 -0.87 24.63 -3.05
N GLY A 44 -1.85 24.43 -2.18
CA GLY A 44 -1.84 23.33 -1.23
C GLY A 44 -3.19 23.06 -0.61
N SER A 45 -3.23 21.99 0.15
CA SER A 45 -4.36 21.58 0.98
C SER A 45 -3.92 21.44 2.42
N THR A 46 -4.76 21.83 3.37
CA THR A 46 -4.51 21.64 4.79
C THR A 46 -4.65 20.18 5.23
N ASP A 47 -5.36 19.36 4.44
CA ASP A 47 -5.48 17.92 4.63
C ASP A 47 -5.66 17.22 3.27
N GLU A 48 -4.58 16.68 2.75
CA GLU A 48 -4.57 15.99 1.46
C GLU A 48 -5.29 14.62 1.49
N ASN A 49 -5.65 14.10 2.66
CA ASN A 49 -6.51 12.93 2.78
C ASN A 49 -7.97 13.28 2.50
N VAL A 50 -8.38 14.51 2.77
CA VAL A 50 -9.75 15.00 2.54
C VAL A 50 -9.92 15.53 1.12
N VAL A 51 -9.03 16.44 0.71
CA VAL A 51 -9.06 17.04 -0.62
C VAL A 51 -7.64 17.34 -1.11
N THR A 52 -7.39 17.08 -2.38
CA THR A 52 -6.13 17.43 -3.06
C THR A 52 -6.37 18.47 -4.12
N TRP A 53 -5.32 19.23 -4.44
CA TRP A 53 -5.27 20.16 -5.57
C TRP A 53 -4.27 19.66 -6.63
N ASP A 54 -4.70 19.65 -7.88
CA ASP A 54 -3.87 19.38 -9.03
C ASP A 54 -3.99 20.52 -10.04
N PRO A 55 -2.89 21.06 -10.58
CA PRO A 55 -2.92 22.19 -11.50
C PRO A 55 -3.63 21.88 -12.83
N VAL A 56 -3.74 20.60 -13.21
CA VAL A 56 -4.38 20.17 -14.45
C VAL A 56 -5.85 19.80 -14.22
N TYR A 57 -6.12 19.03 -13.17
CA TYR A 57 -7.43 18.44 -12.93
C TYR A 57 -8.28 19.20 -11.89
N GLY A 58 -7.71 20.20 -11.22
CA GLY A 58 -8.37 20.92 -10.16
C GLY A 58 -8.37 20.20 -8.83
N LEU A 59 -9.43 20.34 -8.04
CA LEU A 59 -9.53 19.64 -6.77
C LEU A 59 -10.23 18.28 -6.91
N LEU A 60 -9.81 17.36 -6.07
CA LEU A 60 -10.42 16.04 -5.91
C LEU A 60 -10.83 15.84 -4.45
N ALA A 61 -12.13 15.64 -4.21
CA ALA A 61 -12.67 15.26 -2.91
C ALA A 61 -12.43 13.77 -2.67
N LYS A 62 -11.70 13.43 -1.61
CA LYS A 62 -11.22 12.05 -1.36
C LYS A 62 -11.93 11.38 -0.22
N LYS A 63 -12.08 12.08 0.90
CA LYS A 63 -12.62 11.55 2.15
C LYS A 63 -13.60 12.55 2.77
N PRO A 64 -14.71 12.10 3.38
CA PRO A 64 -15.59 12.99 4.14
C PRO A 64 -14.82 13.77 5.21
N GLY A 65 -15.11 15.03 5.32
CA GLY A 65 -14.45 15.93 6.26
C GLY A 65 -14.34 17.35 5.72
N ARG A 66 -13.49 18.14 6.34
CA ARG A 66 -13.23 19.53 5.97
C ARG A 66 -11.74 19.76 5.81
N ALA A 67 -11.37 20.48 4.76
CA ALA A 67 -10.02 20.96 4.54
C ALA A 67 -10.07 22.28 3.77
N THR A 68 -8.97 23.01 3.81
CA THR A 68 -8.83 24.27 3.09
C THR A 68 -7.85 24.12 1.95
N ILE A 69 -8.29 24.45 0.73
CA ILE A 69 -7.40 24.69 -0.40
C ILE A 69 -6.90 26.13 -0.31
N TYR A 70 -5.61 26.31 -0.45
CA TYR A 70 -5.00 27.63 -0.42
C TYR A 70 -4.06 27.88 -1.59
N ALA A 71 -3.90 29.15 -1.90
CA ALA A 71 -2.91 29.64 -2.85
C ALA A 71 -2.12 30.79 -2.23
N GLU A 72 -0.81 30.75 -2.37
CA GLU A 72 0.10 31.75 -1.80
C GLU A 72 1.02 32.33 -2.87
N ILE A 73 1.15 33.63 -2.86
CA ILE A 73 2.14 34.36 -3.67
C ILE A 73 2.45 35.69 -3.02
N MET A 74 3.71 36.09 -3.01
CA MET A 74 4.18 37.39 -2.52
C MET A 74 3.66 37.73 -1.09
N GLY A 75 3.64 36.73 -0.21
CA GLY A 75 3.19 36.89 1.18
C GLY A 75 1.68 37.01 1.37
N LYS A 76 0.89 36.91 0.30
CA LYS A 76 -0.59 36.89 0.38
C LYS A 76 -1.10 35.47 0.19
N ARG A 77 -2.21 35.17 0.87
CA ARG A 77 -2.85 33.85 0.85
C ARG A 77 -4.35 34.00 0.57
N ALA A 78 -4.82 33.22 -0.40
CA ALA A 78 -6.25 33.00 -0.63
C ALA A 78 -6.64 31.62 -0.09
N GLU A 79 -7.84 31.49 0.42
CA GLU A 79 -8.36 30.27 1.02
C GLU A 79 -9.77 29.96 0.53
N CYS A 80 -10.04 28.66 0.34
CA CYS A 80 -11.37 28.13 0.09
C CYS A 80 -11.56 26.90 0.97
N GLU A 81 -12.54 26.92 1.86
CA GLU A 81 -12.94 25.75 2.63
C GLU A 81 -13.65 24.75 1.72
N VAL A 82 -13.23 23.49 1.75
CA VAL A 82 -13.88 22.40 1.05
C VAL A 82 -14.51 21.47 2.07
N VAL A 83 -15.82 21.31 1.97
CA VAL A 83 -16.58 20.34 2.77
C VAL A 83 -16.88 19.14 1.89
N VAL A 84 -16.30 18.00 2.26
CA VAL A 84 -16.53 16.73 1.58
C VAL A 84 -17.56 15.94 2.35
N THR A 85 -18.64 15.55 1.68
CA THR A 85 -19.73 14.73 2.21
C THR A 85 -19.68 13.33 1.65
N GLY A 86 -20.42 12.41 2.26
CA GLY A 86 -20.50 10.99 1.92
C GLY A 86 -20.19 10.11 3.12
N GLU A 87 -20.16 8.82 2.89
CA GLU A 87 -19.76 7.85 3.90
C GLU A 87 -18.25 7.63 3.86
N GLU A 88 -17.65 7.35 5.01
CA GLU A 88 -16.26 6.90 5.06
C GLU A 88 -16.11 5.54 4.39
N ASP A 89 -14.94 5.30 3.78
CA ASP A 89 -14.64 4.02 3.19
C ASP A 89 -14.61 2.93 4.28
N VAL A 90 -15.33 1.84 4.03
CA VAL A 90 -15.24 0.64 4.86
C VAL A 90 -14.09 -0.19 4.34
N VAL A 91 -12.97 -0.17 5.05
CA VAL A 91 -11.77 -0.94 4.73
C VAL A 91 -11.76 -2.21 5.56
N GLU A 92 -11.67 -3.35 4.87
CA GLU A 92 -11.59 -4.66 5.49
C GLU A 92 -10.39 -5.42 4.93
N TYR A 93 -9.77 -6.23 5.78
CA TYR A 93 -8.69 -7.11 5.40
C TYR A 93 -9.06 -8.56 5.69
N SER A 94 -8.64 -9.43 4.80
CA SER A 94 -8.86 -10.87 4.96
C SER A 94 -7.68 -11.67 4.40
N TYR A 95 -7.62 -12.95 4.73
CA TYR A 95 -6.66 -13.88 4.14
C TYR A 95 -7.30 -14.69 3.04
N ASP A 96 -6.58 -14.83 1.96
CA ASP A 96 -6.88 -15.75 0.89
C ASP A 96 -6.00 -17.00 1.03
N THR A 97 -6.43 -17.90 1.91
CA THR A 97 -5.68 -19.14 2.20
C THR A 97 -5.64 -20.09 1.01
N GLU A 98 -6.69 -20.13 0.21
CA GLU A 98 -6.76 -20.99 -0.97
C GLU A 98 -5.71 -20.58 -2.02
N HIS A 99 -5.67 -19.31 -2.37
CA HIS A 99 -4.67 -18.79 -3.31
C HIS A 99 -3.25 -18.86 -2.74
N ALA A 100 -3.05 -18.63 -1.44
CA ALA A 100 -1.75 -18.79 -0.80
C ALA A 100 -1.24 -20.23 -0.90
N GLN A 101 -2.09 -21.22 -0.66
CA GLN A 101 -1.72 -22.63 -0.79
C GLN A 101 -1.42 -22.99 -2.24
N THR A 102 -2.22 -22.53 -3.19
CA THR A 102 -1.99 -22.74 -4.63
C THR A 102 -0.64 -22.18 -5.07
N ILE A 103 -0.30 -20.98 -4.63
CA ILE A 103 1.00 -20.34 -4.93
C ILE A 103 2.15 -21.14 -4.32
N PHE A 104 2.01 -21.57 -3.08
CA PHE A 104 3.02 -22.38 -2.42
C PHE A 104 3.26 -23.71 -3.16
N ASP A 105 2.20 -24.40 -3.52
CA ASP A 105 2.27 -25.67 -4.25
C ASP A 105 2.90 -25.50 -5.64
N GLU A 106 2.59 -24.40 -6.33
CA GLU A 106 3.18 -24.09 -7.64
C GLU A 106 4.66 -23.73 -7.54
N VAL A 107 5.08 -22.99 -6.52
CA VAL A 107 6.50 -22.75 -6.24
C VAL A 107 7.23 -24.09 -6.03
N ASN A 108 6.67 -24.99 -5.25
CA ASN A 108 7.26 -26.31 -5.04
C ASN A 108 7.30 -27.16 -6.31
N ARG A 109 6.26 -27.10 -7.13
CA ARG A 109 6.27 -27.76 -8.44
C ARG A 109 7.41 -27.26 -9.32
N LEU A 110 7.63 -25.95 -9.36
CA LEU A 110 8.74 -25.33 -10.10
C LEU A 110 10.11 -25.71 -9.53
N ARG A 111 10.25 -25.77 -8.21
CA ARG A 111 11.48 -26.21 -7.53
C ARG A 111 11.84 -27.64 -7.97
N VAL A 112 10.90 -28.56 -7.84
CA VAL A 112 11.10 -29.97 -8.24
C VAL A 112 11.42 -30.09 -9.72
N ALA A 113 10.75 -29.36 -10.58
CA ALA A 113 11.01 -29.33 -12.03
C ALA A 113 12.43 -28.83 -12.37
N ASN A 114 13.04 -28.04 -11.50
CA ASN A 114 14.41 -27.54 -11.62
C ASN A 114 15.43 -28.34 -10.78
N GLY A 115 15.05 -29.49 -10.27
CA GLY A 115 15.92 -30.36 -9.49
C GLY A 115 16.24 -29.84 -8.08
N VAL A 116 15.40 -28.97 -7.55
CA VAL A 116 15.54 -28.40 -6.21
C VAL A 116 14.51 -29.04 -5.28
N GLU A 117 14.93 -29.38 -4.06
CA GLU A 117 14.03 -29.97 -3.06
C GLU A 117 12.88 -29.00 -2.72
N PRO A 118 11.63 -29.50 -2.57
CA PRO A 118 10.50 -28.65 -2.22
C PRO A 118 10.67 -28.03 -0.82
N PHE A 119 10.07 -26.87 -0.61
CA PHE A 119 9.92 -26.29 0.71
C PHE A 119 8.95 -27.11 1.56
N VAL A 120 9.20 -27.16 2.84
CA VAL A 120 8.30 -27.75 3.84
C VAL A 120 7.39 -26.67 4.38
N TRP A 121 6.06 -26.82 4.21
CA TRP A 121 5.09 -25.89 4.75
C TRP A 121 5.13 -25.90 6.29
N LYS A 122 5.35 -24.71 6.88
CA LYS A 122 5.34 -24.52 8.32
C LYS A 122 4.32 -23.45 8.71
N GLU A 123 3.14 -23.90 9.09
CA GLU A 123 2.03 -23.04 9.46
C GLU A 123 2.32 -22.24 10.74
N GLU A 124 2.94 -22.87 11.72
CA GLU A 124 3.23 -22.27 13.02
C GLU A 124 4.38 -21.26 12.99
N ASP A 125 5.34 -21.45 12.10
CA ASP A 125 6.55 -20.63 12.01
C ASP A 125 6.50 -19.70 10.79
N ALA A 126 6.66 -20.27 9.59
CA ALA A 126 6.80 -19.48 8.36
C ALA A 126 5.50 -18.80 7.92
N LEU A 127 4.34 -19.43 8.10
CA LEU A 127 3.06 -18.79 7.82
C LEU A 127 2.80 -17.66 8.82
N TYR A 128 3.11 -17.87 10.09
CA TYR A 128 3.02 -16.81 11.09
C TYR A 128 3.90 -15.62 10.73
N ALA A 129 5.15 -15.87 10.35
CA ALA A 129 6.06 -14.83 9.90
C ALA A 129 5.53 -14.08 8.67
N SER A 130 4.98 -14.82 7.70
CA SER A 130 4.36 -14.21 6.51
C SER A 130 3.20 -13.29 6.88
N LYS A 131 2.38 -13.69 7.84
CA LYS A 131 1.27 -12.86 8.35
C LYS A 131 1.77 -11.60 9.05
N VAL A 132 2.76 -11.73 9.93
CA VAL A 132 3.36 -10.58 10.64
C VAL A 132 3.96 -9.59 9.66
N ARG A 133 4.69 -10.07 8.65
CA ARG A 133 5.31 -9.21 7.63
C ARG A 133 4.30 -8.60 6.67
N ALA A 134 3.19 -9.27 6.45
CA ALA A 134 2.06 -8.68 5.72
C ALA A 134 1.32 -7.57 6.51
N GLY A 135 1.79 -7.24 7.70
CA GLY A 135 1.19 -6.21 8.55
C GLY A 135 0.01 -6.70 9.36
N ILE A 136 -0.15 -8.01 9.51
CA ILE A 136 -1.25 -8.60 10.27
C ILE A 136 -0.69 -9.18 11.56
N TYR A 137 -1.04 -8.58 12.66
CA TYR A 137 -0.69 -9.07 13.98
C TYR A 137 -1.91 -8.98 14.93
N GLU A 138 -1.87 -9.77 15.96
CA GLU A 138 -2.90 -9.74 17.00
C GLU A 138 -2.45 -8.87 18.17
N LYS A 139 -3.35 -8.01 18.62
CA LYS A 139 -3.20 -7.28 19.86
C LYS A 139 -4.43 -7.55 20.72
N ASN A 140 -4.21 -8.14 21.89
CA ASN A 140 -5.30 -8.52 22.82
C ASN A 140 -6.35 -9.46 22.18
N GLY A 141 -5.93 -10.32 21.24
CA GLY A 141 -6.82 -11.24 20.53
C GLY A 141 -7.54 -10.65 19.33
N ASP A 142 -7.40 -9.35 19.08
CA ASP A 142 -7.97 -8.69 17.91
C ASP A 142 -6.92 -8.55 16.79
N PRO A 143 -7.24 -8.93 15.55
CA PRO A 143 -6.34 -8.74 14.43
C PRO A 143 -6.15 -7.24 14.13
N ILE A 144 -4.91 -6.82 14.01
CA ILE A 144 -4.55 -5.47 13.59
C ILE A 144 -3.91 -5.55 12.21
N TYR A 145 -4.43 -4.73 11.32
CA TYR A 145 -3.95 -4.59 9.95
C TYR A 145 -3.38 -3.18 9.80
N ASP A 146 -2.13 -3.00 10.18
CA ASP A 146 -1.48 -1.70 10.13
C ASP A 146 -0.40 -1.67 9.06
N ASN A 147 -0.39 -0.61 8.24
CA ASN A 147 0.64 -0.32 7.25
C ASN A 147 1.01 -1.50 6.32
N ILE A 148 0.01 -2.14 5.71
CA ILE A 148 0.25 -3.14 4.67
C ILE A 148 0.78 -2.41 3.43
N GLU A 149 2.08 -2.13 3.43
CA GLU A 149 2.79 -1.62 2.29
C GLU A 149 3.61 -2.73 1.64
N THR A 150 3.69 -2.67 0.33
CA THR A 150 4.51 -3.58 -0.47
C THR A 150 5.98 -3.35 -0.16
N ARG A 151 6.64 -4.32 0.46
CA ARG A 151 8.08 -4.30 0.69
C ARG A 151 8.69 -5.66 0.39
N CYS A 152 9.76 -5.67 -0.41
CA CYS A 152 10.73 -6.75 -0.37
C CYS A 152 11.63 -6.48 0.82
N LEU A 153 11.54 -7.30 1.87
CA LEU A 153 12.41 -7.20 3.02
C LEU A 153 13.45 -8.31 2.92
N GLU A 154 14.69 -7.92 2.72
CA GLU A 154 15.82 -8.81 2.90
C GLU A 154 16.20 -8.80 4.39
N ASN A 155 15.97 -9.92 5.04
CA ASN A 155 16.56 -10.19 6.35
C ASN A 155 17.63 -11.26 6.17
N GLU A 156 18.79 -11.12 6.80
CA GLU A 156 19.92 -12.03 6.65
C GLU A 156 19.58 -13.49 7.00
N SER A 157 18.53 -13.73 7.77
CA SER A 157 18.11 -15.07 8.23
C SER A 157 16.82 -15.58 7.59
N THR A 158 16.02 -14.70 6.99
CA THR A 158 14.76 -15.04 6.35
C THR A 158 14.57 -14.22 5.08
N GLN A 159 14.08 -14.88 4.04
CA GLN A 159 13.91 -14.22 2.75
C GLN A 159 12.43 -14.10 2.47
N ASP A 160 11.97 -12.86 2.44
CA ASP A 160 10.60 -12.52 2.20
C ASP A 160 10.44 -11.95 0.81
N VAL A 161 9.44 -12.45 0.12
CA VAL A 161 9.01 -11.86 -1.14
C VAL A 161 7.64 -11.25 -0.92
N GLN A 162 7.55 -9.95 -1.00
CA GLN A 162 6.31 -9.21 -0.87
C GLN A 162 5.94 -8.57 -2.20
N ILE A 163 4.77 -8.90 -2.72
CA ILE A 163 4.29 -8.41 -4.01
C ILE A 163 2.87 -7.86 -3.84
N ASP A 164 2.70 -6.62 -4.29
CA ASP A 164 1.40 -5.95 -4.33
C ASP A 164 0.78 -6.11 -5.70
N CYS A 165 -0.44 -6.65 -5.77
CA CYS A 165 -1.20 -6.71 -7.01
C CYS A 165 -2.55 -6.00 -6.85
N ARG A 166 -2.80 -5.06 -7.75
CA ARG A 166 -4.05 -4.30 -7.79
C ARG A 166 -5.12 -5.04 -8.59
N THR A 167 -6.25 -5.24 -7.92
CA THR A 167 -7.62 -5.52 -8.40
C THR A 167 -7.93 -6.54 -9.50
N GLY A 168 -8.92 -7.39 -9.20
CA GLY A 168 -9.87 -7.94 -10.18
C GLY A 168 -9.35 -8.93 -11.20
N LEU A 169 -8.27 -9.64 -10.89
CA LEU A 169 -7.72 -10.63 -11.81
C LEU A 169 -8.39 -11.99 -11.58
N ASP A 170 -8.97 -12.52 -12.64
CA ASP A 170 -9.18 -13.95 -12.75
C ASP A 170 -7.78 -14.59 -12.75
N HIS A 171 -7.55 -15.64 -11.98
CA HIS A 171 -6.22 -16.28 -11.80
C HIS A 171 -5.20 -15.40 -11.05
N VAL A 172 -5.57 -14.94 -9.88
CA VAL A 172 -4.71 -14.14 -8.99
C VAL A 172 -3.38 -14.85 -8.69
N GLU A 173 -3.42 -16.16 -8.48
CA GLU A 173 -2.24 -16.98 -8.23
C GLU A 173 -1.22 -16.91 -9.37
N ASP A 174 -1.66 -16.97 -10.62
CA ASP A 174 -0.79 -16.89 -11.79
C ASP A 174 -0.09 -15.53 -11.85
N TYR A 175 -0.84 -14.46 -11.61
CA TYR A 175 -0.29 -13.10 -11.61
C TYR A 175 0.74 -12.89 -10.49
N LEU A 176 0.42 -13.30 -9.27
CA LEU A 176 1.33 -13.16 -8.14
C LEU A 176 2.58 -14.00 -8.33
N LEU A 177 2.43 -15.23 -8.83
CA LEU A 177 3.54 -16.11 -9.13
C LEU A 177 4.42 -15.56 -10.24
N ASP A 178 3.84 -15.08 -11.34
CA ASP A 178 4.56 -14.49 -12.45
C ASP A 178 5.35 -13.24 -12.00
N ALA A 179 4.77 -12.40 -11.16
CA ALA A 179 5.44 -11.24 -10.61
C ALA A 179 6.66 -11.64 -9.76
N MET A 180 6.54 -12.67 -8.92
CA MET A 180 7.66 -13.23 -8.15
C MET A 180 8.76 -13.78 -9.06
N MET A 181 8.39 -14.51 -10.09
CA MET A 181 9.33 -15.17 -11.00
C MET A 181 10.05 -14.19 -11.95
N GLN A 182 9.49 -13.01 -12.20
CA GLN A 182 10.13 -11.96 -12.99
C GLN A 182 11.14 -11.14 -12.20
N ASP A 183 11.03 -11.11 -10.87
CA ASP A 183 12.04 -10.48 -10.01
C ASP A 183 13.22 -11.44 -9.81
N SER A 184 14.40 -11.01 -10.28
CA SER A 184 15.59 -11.88 -10.22
C SER A 184 16.04 -12.19 -8.80
N SER A 185 15.85 -11.30 -7.86
CA SER A 185 16.16 -11.51 -6.44
C SER A 185 15.21 -12.54 -5.84
N CYS A 186 13.91 -12.39 -6.09
CA CYS A 186 12.89 -13.35 -5.68
C CYS A 186 13.15 -14.74 -6.26
N LEU A 187 13.42 -14.80 -7.56
CA LEU A 187 13.69 -16.07 -8.23
C LEU A 187 14.90 -16.79 -7.65
N MET A 188 15.99 -16.08 -7.38
CA MET A 188 17.18 -16.64 -6.73
C MET A 188 16.83 -17.27 -5.37
N GLN A 189 16.02 -16.58 -4.58
CA GLN A 189 15.62 -17.05 -3.26
C GLN A 189 14.69 -18.28 -3.34
N LEU A 190 13.70 -18.21 -4.23
CA LEU A 190 12.75 -19.32 -4.43
C LEU A 190 13.41 -20.58 -4.99
N MET A 191 14.53 -20.45 -5.70
CA MET A 191 15.27 -21.57 -6.31
C MET A 191 16.54 -21.93 -5.54
N LYS A 192 16.76 -21.36 -4.36
CA LYS A 192 17.92 -21.69 -3.53
C LYS A 192 17.94 -23.17 -3.17
N GLN A 193 19.07 -23.81 -3.44
CA GLN A 193 19.32 -25.19 -3.07
C GLN A 193 20.11 -25.26 -1.76
N THR A 194 19.71 -26.15 -0.89
CA THR A 194 20.37 -26.43 0.40
C THR A 194 20.50 -27.92 0.62
N ASP A 195 21.36 -28.33 1.56
CA ASP A 195 21.56 -29.74 1.87
C ASP A 195 20.32 -30.39 2.49
N GLU A 196 19.53 -29.62 3.20
CA GLU A 196 18.25 -30.04 3.77
C GLU A 196 17.11 -29.14 3.24
N PRO A 197 15.88 -29.68 3.09
CA PRO A 197 14.74 -28.88 2.71
C PRO A 197 14.50 -27.70 3.69
N LEU A 198 14.33 -26.51 3.14
CA LEU A 198 13.98 -25.33 3.91
C LEU A 198 12.49 -25.32 4.24
N THR A 199 12.15 -24.73 5.38
CA THR A 199 10.77 -24.44 5.72
C THR A 199 10.31 -23.17 5.02
N ALA A 200 9.04 -23.08 4.70
CA ALA A 200 8.46 -21.87 4.13
C ALA A 200 6.96 -21.77 4.44
N GLY A 201 6.43 -20.58 4.31
CA GLY A 201 5.01 -20.26 4.39
C GLY A 201 4.66 -19.15 3.42
N CYS A 202 3.38 -19.04 3.13
CA CYS A 202 2.85 -18.05 2.19
C CYS A 202 1.55 -17.49 2.73
N ALA A 203 1.40 -16.17 2.71
CA ALA A 203 0.17 -15.47 3.05
C ALA A 203 -0.24 -14.53 1.90
N VAL A 204 -1.51 -14.55 1.55
CA VAL A 204 -2.12 -13.57 0.64
C VAL A 204 -3.13 -12.75 1.43
N VAL A 205 -2.88 -11.45 1.51
CA VAL A 205 -3.75 -10.49 2.18
C VAL A 205 -4.59 -9.78 1.15
N VAL A 206 -5.90 -9.78 1.37
CA VAL A 206 -6.87 -9.09 0.52
C VAL A 206 -7.36 -7.86 1.23
N LYS A 207 -7.16 -6.69 0.64
CA LYS A 207 -7.77 -5.43 1.07
C LYS A 207 -9.01 -5.16 0.25
N THR A 208 -10.14 -5.00 0.93
CA THR A 208 -11.40 -4.57 0.31
C THR A 208 -11.77 -3.16 0.78
N VAL A 209 -12.32 -2.38 -0.12
CA VAL A 209 -12.87 -1.05 0.15
C VAL A 209 -14.30 -1.03 -0.35
N ASP A 210 -15.24 -0.76 0.53
CA ASP A 210 -16.68 -0.79 0.24
C ASP A 210 -17.13 -2.10 -0.44
N GLY A 211 -16.59 -3.22 0.02
CA GLY A 211 -16.88 -4.56 -0.50
C GLY A 211 -16.19 -4.91 -1.83
N ARG A 212 -15.35 -4.04 -2.37
CA ARG A 212 -14.57 -4.29 -3.59
C ARG A 212 -13.12 -4.56 -3.26
N VAL A 213 -12.55 -5.57 -3.89
CA VAL A 213 -11.11 -5.84 -3.75
C VAL A 213 -10.31 -4.69 -4.35
N GLU A 214 -9.51 -4.03 -3.51
CA GLU A 214 -8.61 -2.96 -3.93
C GLU A 214 -7.24 -3.51 -4.30
N ASN A 215 -6.67 -4.35 -3.43
CA ASN A 215 -5.39 -5.01 -3.71
C ASN A 215 -5.28 -6.37 -3.00
N ARG A 216 -4.27 -7.11 -3.42
CA ARG A 216 -3.81 -8.34 -2.77
C ARG A 216 -2.31 -8.23 -2.57
N THR A 217 -1.84 -8.60 -1.40
CA THR A 217 -0.42 -8.61 -1.05
C THR A 217 0.01 -10.02 -0.75
N LEU A 218 1.00 -10.51 -1.50
CA LEU A 218 1.62 -11.81 -1.27
C LEU A 218 2.87 -11.65 -0.43
N VAL A 219 2.97 -12.39 0.65
CA VAL A 219 4.19 -12.54 1.43
C VAL A 219 4.58 -14.00 1.45
N PHE A 220 5.75 -14.31 0.92
CA PHE A 220 6.34 -15.63 0.94
C PHE A 220 7.57 -15.61 1.84
N THR A 221 7.56 -16.40 2.92
CA THR A 221 8.63 -16.42 3.91
C THR A 221 9.36 -17.73 3.85
N ILE A 222 10.66 -17.67 3.69
CA ILE A 222 11.55 -18.83 3.66
C ILE A 222 12.33 -18.85 4.97
N GLY A 223 12.26 -19.97 5.66
CA GLY A 223 12.94 -20.19 6.93
C GLY A 223 14.05 -21.24 6.85
N PRO A 224 14.67 -21.53 7.98
CA PRO A 224 15.67 -22.59 8.08
C PRO A 224 15.05 -23.99 7.87
N SER A 225 15.89 -25.01 7.80
CA SER A 225 15.43 -26.40 7.76
C SER A 225 14.67 -26.81 9.02
N GLU A 226 13.89 -27.90 8.94
CA GLU A 226 13.17 -28.41 10.13
C GLU A 226 14.11 -28.82 11.26
N SER A 227 15.28 -29.40 10.93
CA SER A 227 16.27 -29.78 11.92
C SER A 227 16.88 -28.57 12.63
N GLU A 228 17.09 -27.48 11.93
CA GLU A 228 17.55 -26.23 12.51
C GLU A 228 16.48 -25.59 13.38
N LEU A 229 15.23 -25.52 12.92
CA LEU A 229 14.09 -25.03 13.72
C LEU A 229 13.87 -25.85 14.99
N GLY A 230 14.10 -27.17 14.93
CA GLY A 230 13.99 -28.08 16.08
C GLY A 230 14.93 -27.75 17.24
N GLN A 231 15.96 -26.95 17.02
CA GLN A 231 16.90 -26.49 18.06
C GLN A 231 16.35 -25.34 18.90
N TYR A 232 15.27 -24.71 18.45
CA TYR A 232 14.66 -23.54 19.10
C TYR A 232 13.33 -23.89 19.74
N THR A 233 13.02 -23.25 20.87
CA THR A 233 11.68 -23.27 21.47
C THR A 233 10.69 -22.48 20.60
N GLN A 234 9.40 -22.71 20.78
CA GLN A 234 8.36 -21.93 20.08
C GLN A 234 8.50 -20.42 20.31
N GLN A 235 8.87 -20.00 21.53
CA GLN A 235 9.09 -18.60 21.85
C GLN A 235 10.28 -18.04 21.11
N GLU A 236 11.40 -18.75 21.09
CA GLU A 236 12.60 -18.36 20.36
C GLU A 236 12.36 -18.25 18.86
N ARG A 237 11.55 -19.15 18.29
CA ARG A 237 11.16 -19.08 16.88
C ARG A 237 10.36 -17.84 16.54
N LYS A 238 9.43 -17.44 17.41
CA LYS A 238 8.67 -16.19 17.24
C LYS A 238 9.55 -14.95 17.30
N GLU A 239 10.58 -14.96 18.14
CA GLU A 239 11.54 -13.85 18.26
C GLU A 239 12.52 -13.82 17.08
N TYR A 240 12.84 -14.98 16.50
CA TYR A 240 13.73 -15.12 15.36
C TYR A 240 13.09 -14.58 14.04
N TRP A 241 11.78 -14.78 13.88
CA TRP A 241 11.03 -14.30 12.73
C TRP A 241 10.64 -12.83 12.88
#